data_35290b881808b2a1d747ef0058a1efcc
#
_entry.id   35290b881808b2a1d747ef0058a1efcc
#
_cell.length_a   1.000
_cell.length_b   1.000
_cell.length_c   1.000
_cell.angle_alpha   90.00
_cell.angle_beta   90.00
_cell.angle_gamma   90.00
#
_symmetry.space_group_name_H-M   'P 1'
#
loop_
_entity.id
_entity.type
_entity.pdbx_description
1 polymer ?
#
loop_
_entity_poly.entity_id
_entity_poly.type
_entity_poly.pdbx_seq_one_letter_code
_entity_poly.pdbx_strand_id
1 'polypeptide(L)'
;MNKIVQLSQEHRFAPDDFARLTLMESDGMNPKASNSRCHGIIQFCDGPDRGAASAGFGANPKDILGHSVLQQLDMVGKYFDDTGLKNNGPVGLDDLYLTVLTPAARNETRPNAPLNIPGRQAAYLHVNRDVRAPITRNSIVAGLHQNAKERLGTDVAQRATPQAARMSAYATQAVVTQVQ
;
A
#
# COMPACT_ATOMS: atom_id res chain seq x y z
N MET A 1 -14.87 16.07 -0.10
CA MET A 1 -14.39 14.89 0.63
C MET A 1 -12.92 14.68 0.32
N ASN A 2 -12.09 14.31 1.30
CA ASN A 2 -10.68 14.01 1.05
C ASN A 2 -10.56 12.75 0.18
N LYS A 3 -9.86 12.82 -0.95
CA LYS A 3 -9.75 11.72 -1.93
C LYS A 3 -9.14 10.44 -1.35
N ILE A 4 -8.23 10.57 -0.39
CA ILE A 4 -7.67 9.40 0.31
C ILE A 4 -8.74 8.71 1.16
N VAL A 5 -9.58 9.48 1.85
CA VAL A 5 -10.69 8.91 2.64
C VAL A 5 -11.68 8.19 1.73
N GLN A 6 -12.03 8.78 0.59
CA GLN A 6 -12.88 8.15 -0.40
C GLN A 6 -12.28 6.83 -0.90
N LEU A 7 -11.03 6.84 -1.35
CA LEU A 7 -10.30 5.67 -1.82
C LEU A 7 -10.24 4.56 -0.75
N SER A 8 -10.01 4.96 0.51
CA SER A 8 -9.95 4.02 1.64
C SER A 8 -11.30 3.38 1.95
N GLN A 9 -12.39 4.11 1.82
CA GLN A 9 -13.74 3.57 1.98
C GLN A 9 -14.10 2.61 0.84
N GLU A 10 -13.82 2.98 -0.41
CA GLU A 10 -14.09 2.15 -1.60
C GLU A 10 -13.35 0.82 -1.55
N HIS A 11 -12.10 0.81 -1.10
CA HIS A 11 -11.24 -0.37 -1.08
C HIS A 11 -11.04 -0.98 0.33
N ARG A 12 -11.73 -0.44 1.36
CA ARG A 12 -11.84 -1.02 2.71
C ARG A 12 -10.53 -1.11 3.49
N PHE A 13 -9.64 -0.12 3.35
CA PHE A 13 -8.40 0.01 4.12
C PHE A 13 -8.39 1.26 5.02
N ALA A 14 -7.49 1.31 6.00
CA ALA A 14 -7.32 2.49 6.84
C ALA A 14 -6.51 3.58 6.11
N PRO A 15 -6.95 4.87 6.09
CA PRO A 15 -6.20 5.96 5.47
C PRO A 15 -4.75 6.07 5.95
N ASP A 16 -4.51 5.80 7.23
CA ASP A 16 -3.17 5.81 7.82
C ASP A 16 -2.27 4.69 7.27
N ASP A 17 -2.84 3.56 6.87
CA ASP A 17 -2.07 2.46 6.26
C ASP A 17 -1.63 2.85 4.85
N PHE A 18 -2.48 3.55 4.10
CA PHE A 18 -2.08 4.13 2.82
C PHE A 18 -1.01 5.21 2.97
N ALA A 19 -1.08 6.04 4.02
CA ALA A 19 -0.03 7.00 4.32
C ALA A 19 1.32 6.32 4.62
N ARG A 20 1.31 5.20 5.37
CA ARG A 20 2.54 4.40 5.62
C ARG A 20 3.09 3.76 4.36
N LEU A 21 2.22 3.23 3.51
CA LEU A 21 2.60 2.67 2.22
C LEU A 21 3.30 3.73 1.37
N THR A 22 2.66 4.88 1.16
CA THR A 22 3.22 5.95 0.31
C THR A 22 4.47 6.59 0.91
N LEU A 23 4.61 6.60 2.23
CA LEU A 23 5.84 7.03 2.90
C LEU A 23 7.01 6.11 2.56
N MET A 24 6.77 4.80 2.46
CA MET A 24 7.78 3.83 2.04
C MET A 24 8.11 3.95 0.55
N GLU A 25 7.10 4.07 -0.32
CA GLU A 25 7.24 4.00 -1.77
C GLU A 25 7.74 5.31 -2.40
N SER A 26 7.34 6.45 -1.86
CA SER A 26 7.52 7.75 -2.51
C SER A 26 7.74 8.93 -1.56
N ASP A 27 8.29 8.71 -0.39
CA ASP A 27 8.54 9.76 0.61
C ASP A 27 7.28 10.56 0.99
N GLY A 28 6.12 9.90 1.06
CA GLY A 28 4.87 10.54 1.44
C GLY A 28 4.11 11.15 0.26
N MET A 29 3.79 10.35 -0.73
CA MET A 29 3.02 10.73 -1.93
C MET A 29 3.75 11.72 -2.85
N ASN A 30 5.06 11.58 -3.01
CA ASN A 30 5.78 12.37 -4.00
C ASN A 30 5.40 11.91 -5.43
N PRO A 31 4.68 12.73 -6.22
CA PRO A 31 4.24 12.33 -7.55
C PRO A 31 5.39 12.26 -8.57
N LYS A 32 6.56 12.76 -8.21
CA LYS A 32 7.78 12.73 -9.02
C LYS A 32 8.75 11.62 -8.60
N ALA A 33 8.38 10.82 -7.59
CA ALA A 33 9.21 9.70 -7.18
C ALA A 33 9.38 8.72 -8.35
N SER A 34 10.62 8.33 -8.61
CA SER A 34 10.93 7.44 -9.72
C SER A 34 12.22 6.68 -9.46
N ASN A 35 12.23 5.43 -9.86
CA ASN A 35 13.44 4.65 -10.05
C ASN A 35 13.54 4.20 -11.52
N SER A 36 14.42 3.25 -11.84
CA SER A 36 14.61 2.82 -13.23
C SER A 36 13.38 2.16 -13.86
N ARG A 37 12.43 1.67 -13.06
CA ARG A 37 11.30 0.85 -13.51
C ARG A 37 9.94 1.17 -12.89
N CYS A 38 9.88 2.04 -11.89
CA CYS A 38 8.62 2.32 -11.20
C CYS A 38 8.51 3.83 -10.93
N HIS A 39 7.29 4.38 -10.98
CA HIS A 39 7.04 5.82 -11.03
C HIS A 39 5.84 6.22 -10.15
N GLY A 40 5.89 7.41 -9.55
CA GLY A 40 4.79 8.03 -8.84
C GLY A 40 4.55 7.52 -7.42
N ILE A 41 3.38 7.88 -6.87
CA ILE A 41 3.09 7.82 -5.42
C ILE A 41 3.07 6.41 -4.81
N ILE A 42 2.83 5.36 -5.59
CA ILE A 42 2.90 3.95 -5.15
C ILE A 42 3.90 3.14 -5.99
N GLN A 43 4.78 3.83 -6.74
CA GLN A 43 5.76 3.19 -7.62
C GLN A 43 5.10 2.23 -8.62
N PHE A 44 4.25 2.79 -9.51
CA PHE A 44 3.68 2.05 -10.64
C PHE A 44 4.79 1.51 -11.54
N CYS A 45 4.97 0.21 -11.57
CA CYS A 45 6.07 -0.42 -12.30
C CYS A 45 5.73 -0.69 -13.77
N ASP A 46 6.78 -0.62 -14.60
CA ASP A 46 6.74 -0.89 -16.04
C ASP A 46 6.46 -2.37 -16.32
N GLY A 47 5.76 -2.62 -17.41
CA GLY A 47 5.48 -3.96 -17.92
C GLY A 47 4.03 -4.16 -18.29
N PRO A 48 3.70 -5.14 -19.15
CA PRO A 48 2.37 -5.32 -19.72
C PRO A 48 1.29 -5.62 -18.67
N ASP A 49 1.63 -6.35 -17.61
CA ASP A 49 0.70 -6.74 -16.54
C ASP A 49 1.10 -6.09 -15.20
N ARG A 50 1.64 -4.87 -15.26
CA ARG A 50 2.14 -4.14 -14.10
C ARG A 50 1.31 -2.89 -13.82
N GLY A 51 1.60 -2.24 -12.69
CA GLY A 51 0.84 -1.10 -12.20
C GLY A 51 0.73 0.07 -13.18
N ALA A 52 1.77 0.35 -13.98
CA ALA A 52 1.69 1.40 -14.99
C ALA A 52 0.68 1.07 -16.10
N ALA A 53 0.58 -0.19 -16.53
CA ALA A 53 -0.42 -0.64 -17.50
C ALA A 53 -1.83 -0.54 -16.93
N SER A 54 -2.08 -0.98 -15.68
CA SER A 54 -3.35 -0.82 -14.99
C SER A 54 -3.78 0.64 -14.86
N ALA A 55 -2.81 1.53 -14.62
CA ALA A 55 -3.06 2.98 -14.57
C ALA A 55 -3.38 3.60 -15.94
N GLY A 56 -3.18 2.86 -17.05
CA GLY A 56 -3.40 3.32 -18.42
C GLY A 56 -2.13 3.87 -19.10
N PHE A 57 -0.95 3.65 -18.53
CA PHE A 57 0.34 4.17 -19.00
C PHE A 57 1.30 3.07 -19.46
N GLY A 58 0.80 1.90 -19.86
CA GLY A 58 1.63 0.77 -20.27
C GLY A 58 2.59 1.07 -21.42
N ALA A 59 2.21 1.94 -22.37
CA ALA A 59 3.06 2.35 -23.49
C ALA A 59 4.15 3.36 -23.07
N ASN A 60 3.82 4.29 -22.16
CA ASN A 60 4.70 5.37 -21.71
C ASN A 60 4.62 5.52 -20.17
N PRO A 61 5.18 4.60 -19.38
CA PRO A 61 5.04 4.60 -17.92
C PRO A 61 5.52 5.88 -17.23
N LYS A 62 6.54 6.54 -17.78
CA LYS A 62 7.09 7.79 -17.25
C LYS A 62 6.14 8.98 -17.34
N ASP A 63 5.10 8.91 -18.17
CA ASP A 63 4.10 9.98 -18.28
C ASP A 63 3.31 10.14 -16.96
N ILE A 64 3.27 9.10 -16.12
CA ILE A 64 2.73 9.17 -14.76
C ILE A 64 3.34 10.33 -13.97
N LEU A 65 4.63 10.60 -14.16
CA LEU A 65 5.34 11.70 -13.47
C LEU A 65 4.84 13.09 -13.87
N GLY A 66 4.11 13.21 -14.98
CA GLY A 66 3.45 14.46 -15.43
C GLY A 66 2.19 14.80 -14.63
N HIS A 67 1.65 13.86 -13.85
CA HIS A 67 0.36 13.98 -13.18
C HIS A 67 0.49 14.43 -11.73
N SER A 68 -0.51 15.19 -11.27
CA SER A 68 -0.63 15.63 -9.88
C SER A 68 -0.92 14.44 -8.94
N VAL A 69 -0.72 14.63 -7.63
CA VAL A 69 -1.09 13.64 -6.61
C VAL A 69 -2.55 13.21 -6.74
N LEU A 70 -3.47 14.15 -6.97
CA LEU A 70 -4.90 13.83 -7.11
C LEU A 70 -5.20 12.95 -8.31
N GLN A 71 -4.54 13.21 -9.44
CA GLN A 71 -4.66 12.37 -10.63
C GLN A 71 -4.02 10.99 -10.42
N GLN A 72 -2.88 10.94 -9.73
CA GLN A 72 -2.26 9.66 -9.40
C GLN A 72 -3.07 8.84 -8.37
N LEU A 73 -3.84 9.48 -7.48
CA LEU A 73 -4.81 8.78 -6.62
C LEU A 73 -5.95 8.13 -7.43
N ASP A 74 -6.38 8.72 -8.57
CA ASP A 74 -7.32 8.06 -9.48
C ASP A 74 -6.70 6.82 -10.14
N MET A 75 -5.41 6.88 -10.48
CA MET A 75 -4.66 5.74 -11.00
C MET A 75 -4.53 4.63 -9.94
N VAL A 76 -4.32 4.99 -8.68
CA VAL A 76 -4.30 4.03 -7.55
C VAL A 76 -5.64 3.31 -7.45
N GLY A 77 -6.76 4.02 -7.55
CA GLY A 77 -8.09 3.41 -7.53
C GLY A 77 -8.26 2.36 -8.62
N LYS A 78 -7.90 2.69 -9.86
CA LYS A 78 -7.93 1.74 -10.99
C LYS A 78 -7.07 0.50 -10.73
N TYR A 79 -5.85 0.71 -10.24
CA TYR A 79 -4.94 -0.38 -9.91
C TYR A 79 -5.49 -1.29 -8.82
N PHE A 80 -6.12 -0.73 -7.79
CA PHE A 80 -6.75 -1.50 -6.71
C PHE A 80 -7.99 -2.26 -7.19
N ASP A 81 -8.76 -1.70 -8.13
CA ASP A 81 -9.87 -2.40 -8.78
C ASP A 81 -9.35 -3.57 -9.61
N ASP A 82 -8.35 -3.35 -10.47
CA ASP A 82 -7.76 -4.38 -11.33
C ASP A 82 -7.17 -5.54 -10.52
N THR A 83 -6.55 -5.24 -9.38
CA THR A 83 -5.98 -6.25 -8.48
C THR A 83 -7.01 -6.88 -7.54
N GLY A 84 -8.27 -6.44 -7.59
CA GLY A 84 -9.37 -6.99 -6.80
C GLY A 84 -9.19 -6.78 -5.29
N LEU A 85 -8.53 -5.70 -4.86
CA LEU A 85 -8.20 -5.46 -3.46
C LEU A 85 -9.44 -5.51 -2.55
N LYS A 86 -10.53 -4.88 -2.94
CA LYS A 86 -11.79 -4.81 -2.18
C LYS A 86 -12.48 -6.16 -1.95
N ASN A 87 -12.16 -7.17 -2.77
CA ASN A 87 -12.78 -8.48 -2.71
C ASN A 87 -12.30 -9.32 -1.51
N ASN A 88 -11.21 -8.92 -0.87
CA ASN A 88 -10.55 -9.67 0.20
C ASN A 88 -11.02 -9.27 1.62
N GLY A 89 -12.17 -8.63 1.76
CA GLY A 89 -12.69 -8.17 3.07
C GLY A 89 -12.04 -6.87 3.52
N PRO A 90 -12.05 -6.58 4.82
CA PRO A 90 -11.30 -5.45 5.35
C PRO A 90 -9.81 -5.65 5.10
N VAL A 91 -9.16 -4.67 4.46
CA VAL A 91 -7.78 -4.75 3.99
C VAL A 91 -6.82 -4.28 5.08
N GLY A 92 -5.93 -5.15 5.51
CA GLY A 92 -4.84 -4.81 6.43
C GLY A 92 -3.66 -4.13 5.73
N LEU A 93 -2.74 -3.59 6.52
CA LEU A 93 -1.53 -2.94 6.03
C LEU A 93 -0.66 -3.90 5.19
N ASP A 94 -0.60 -5.17 5.58
CA ASP A 94 0.11 -6.23 4.85
C ASP A 94 -0.51 -6.49 3.47
N ASP A 95 -1.84 -6.67 3.39
CA ASP A 95 -2.54 -6.88 2.13
C ASP A 95 -2.45 -5.66 1.21
N LEU A 96 -2.58 -4.46 1.79
CA LEU A 96 -2.45 -3.21 1.05
C LEU A 96 -1.05 -3.09 0.43
N TYR A 97 -0.01 -3.35 1.22
CA TYR A 97 1.36 -3.27 0.75
C TYR A 97 1.71 -4.38 -0.25
N LEU A 98 1.28 -5.62 0.01
CA LEU A 98 1.44 -6.74 -0.94
C LEU A 98 0.76 -6.49 -2.27
N THR A 99 -0.37 -5.77 -2.29
CA THR A 99 -1.04 -5.38 -3.53
C THR A 99 -0.14 -4.53 -4.41
N VAL A 100 0.64 -3.63 -3.83
CA VAL A 100 1.60 -2.79 -4.57
C VAL A 100 2.87 -3.56 -4.92
N LEU A 101 3.42 -4.31 -3.98
CA LEU A 101 4.70 -4.99 -4.14
C LEU A 101 4.59 -6.24 -5.04
N THR A 102 3.65 -7.12 -4.74
CA THR A 102 3.45 -8.40 -5.45
C THR A 102 2.07 -8.99 -5.12
N PRO A 103 1.02 -8.67 -5.88
CA PRO A 103 -0.36 -9.05 -5.56
C PRO A 103 -0.56 -10.56 -5.34
N ALA A 104 0.17 -11.41 -6.07
CA ALA A 104 0.09 -12.86 -5.94
C ALA A 104 0.50 -13.38 -4.53
N ALA A 105 1.34 -12.64 -3.79
CA ALA A 105 1.75 -13.03 -2.45
C ALA A 105 0.62 -12.90 -1.41
N ARG A 106 -0.48 -12.22 -1.73
CA ARG A 106 -1.67 -12.14 -0.85
C ARG A 106 -2.34 -13.51 -0.61
N ASN A 107 -2.11 -14.48 -1.50
CA ASN A 107 -2.64 -15.84 -1.34
C ASN A 107 -2.06 -16.58 -0.13
N GLU A 108 -0.87 -16.20 0.35
CA GLU A 108 -0.34 -16.72 1.61
C GLU A 108 -0.90 -15.91 2.77
N THR A 109 -1.81 -16.48 3.53
CA THR A 109 -2.53 -15.78 4.62
C THR A 109 -1.90 -15.97 6.00
N ARG A 110 -0.98 -16.92 6.16
CA ARG A 110 -0.31 -17.16 7.45
C ARG A 110 0.68 -16.06 7.77
N PRO A 111 0.60 -15.41 8.94
CA PRO A 111 1.35 -14.18 9.22
C PRO A 111 2.87 -14.35 9.26
N ASN A 112 3.36 -15.54 9.61
CA ASN A 112 4.78 -15.85 9.74
C ASN A 112 5.31 -16.80 8.64
N ALA A 113 4.49 -17.16 7.66
CA ALA A 113 4.96 -17.97 6.53
C ALA A 113 5.89 -17.15 5.63
N PRO A 114 6.97 -17.74 5.11
CA PRO A 114 7.80 -17.10 4.11
C PRO A 114 6.99 -16.75 2.86
N LEU A 115 7.10 -15.50 2.41
CA LEU A 115 6.52 -15.03 1.17
C LEU A 115 7.54 -15.17 0.04
N ASN A 116 7.09 -15.66 -1.11
CA ASN A 116 7.94 -15.71 -2.30
C ASN A 116 7.96 -14.34 -2.99
N ILE A 117 8.74 -13.42 -2.44
CA ILE A 117 8.88 -12.06 -2.96
C ILE A 117 10.27 -11.94 -3.58
N PRO A 118 10.36 -11.79 -4.92
CA PRO A 118 11.65 -11.68 -5.60
C PRO A 118 12.27 -10.29 -5.40
N GLY A 119 13.61 -10.25 -5.26
CA GLY A 119 14.41 -9.05 -5.40
C GLY A 119 14.96 -8.45 -4.10
N ARG A 120 15.99 -7.60 -4.27
CA ARG A 120 16.69 -6.91 -3.18
C ARG A 120 15.81 -5.90 -2.43
N GLN A 121 14.79 -5.34 -3.08
CA GLN A 121 13.89 -4.34 -2.49
C GLN A 121 13.12 -4.88 -1.29
N ALA A 122 12.80 -6.17 -1.32
CA ALA A 122 12.16 -6.85 -0.22
C ALA A 122 13.01 -6.85 1.07
N ALA A 123 14.33 -6.82 0.98
CA ALA A 123 15.22 -6.81 2.13
C ALA A 123 15.07 -5.56 3.04
N TYR A 124 14.63 -4.43 2.48
CA TYR A 124 14.37 -3.21 3.26
C TYR A 124 13.12 -3.29 4.15
N LEU A 125 12.29 -4.29 3.93
CA LEU A 125 11.07 -4.52 4.72
C LEU A 125 11.29 -5.33 5.99
N HIS A 126 12.52 -5.80 6.24
CA HIS A 126 12.85 -6.48 7.48
C HIS A 126 13.08 -5.47 8.62
N VAL A 127 12.51 -5.75 9.79
CA VAL A 127 12.59 -4.89 10.98
C VAL A 127 14.03 -4.51 11.32
N ASN A 128 14.97 -5.45 11.18
CA ASN A 128 16.39 -5.24 11.48
C ASN A 128 17.27 -5.20 10.21
N ARG A 129 16.66 -5.05 9.04
CA ARG A 129 17.36 -5.08 7.74
C ARG A 129 18.21 -6.35 7.54
N ASP A 130 17.87 -7.44 8.22
CA ASP A 130 18.51 -8.74 8.00
C ASP A 130 17.99 -9.35 6.69
N VAL A 131 18.80 -9.22 5.66
CA VAL A 131 18.55 -9.73 4.31
C VAL A 131 18.48 -11.27 4.23
N ARG A 132 18.82 -11.98 5.29
CA ARG A 132 18.81 -13.44 5.36
C ARG A 132 17.50 -13.98 5.92
N ALA A 133 16.78 -13.19 6.70
CA ALA A 133 15.50 -13.60 7.25
C ALA A 133 14.45 -13.66 6.12
N PRO A 134 13.52 -14.62 6.16
CA PRO A 134 12.44 -14.66 5.18
C PRO A 134 11.50 -13.47 5.38
N ILE A 135 11.01 -12.89 4.28
CA ILE A 135 9.93 -11.92 4.34
C ILE A 135 8.64 -12.64 4.68
N THR A 136 7.91 -12.10 5.63
CA THR A 136 6.60 -12.58 6.07
C THR A 136 5.64 -11.41 6.15
N ARG A 137 4.33 -11.65 6.26
CA ARG A 137 3.34 -10.59 6.49
C ARG A 137 3.68 -9.77 7.74
N ASN A 138 4.03 -10.44 8.84
CA ASN A 138 4.43 -9.76 10.06
C ASN A 138 5.69 -8.90 9.88
N SER A 139 6.69 -9.37 9.14
CA SER A 139 7.90 -8.59 8.89
C SER A 139 7.63 -7.35 8.02
N ILE A 140 6.69 -7.45 7.05
CA ILE A 140 6.24 -6.31 6.25
C ILE A 140 5.58 -5.25 7.14
N VAL A 141 4.61 -5.63 7.96
CA VAL A 141 3.92 -4.71 8.87
C VAL A 141 4.91 -4.04 9.81
N ALA A 142 5.79 -4.82 10.43
CA ALA A 142 6.82 -4.30 11.32
C ALA A 142 7.78 -3.32 10.62
N GLY A 143 8.20 -3.63 9.39
CA GLY A 143 9.07 -2.77 8.59
C GLY A 143 8.40 -1.44 8.22
N LEU A 144 7.12 -1.45 7.84
CA LEU A 144 6.37 -0.24 7.54
C LEU A 144 6.16 0.65 8.77
N HIS A 145 5.87 0.04 9.92
CA HIS A 145 5.80 0.78 11.19
C HIS A 145 7.14 1.37 11.59
N GLN A 146 8.22 0.60 11.45
CA GLN A 146 9.57 1.07 11.76
C GLN A 146 9.98 2.24 10.86
N ASN A 147 9.73 2.14 9.54
CA ASN A 147 9.97 3.23 8.60
C ASN A 147 9.20 4.51 8.98
N ALA A 148 7.92 4.38 9.34
CA ALA A 148 7.12 5.52 9.79
C ALA A 148 7.65 6.14 11.08
N LYS A 149 8.07 5.33 12.04
CA LYS A 149 8.68 5.78 13.31
C LYS A 149 9.99 6.53 13.08
N GLU A 150 10.86 6.02 12.24
CA GLU A 150 12.15 6.65 11.93
C GLU A 150 11.99 7.99 11.21
N ARG A 151 11.00 8.11 10.34
CA ARG A 151 10.82 9.30 9.49
C ARG A 151 9.92 10.37 10.11
N LEU A 152 8.91 9.98 10.88
CA LEU A 152 7.91 10.89 11.44
C LEU A 152 8.05 11.11 12.96
N GLY A 153 8.93 10.33 13.60
CA GLY A 153 9.10 10.33 15.06
C GLY A 153 8.07 9.45 15.78
N THR A 154 8.36 9.18 17.07
CA THR A 154 7.57 8.23 17.88
C THR A 154 6.13 8.66 18.13
N ASP A 155 5.87 9.96 18.29
CA ASP A 155 4.55 10.47 18.67
C ASP A 155 3.48 10.24 17.59
N VAL A 156 3.84 10.31 16.33
CA VAL A 156 2.93 10.05 15.20
C VAL A 156 2.68 8.56 15.03
N ALA A 157 3.70 7.73 15.24
CA ALA A 157 3.57 6.28 15.16
C ALA A 157 2.70 5.70 16.29
N GLN A 158 2.73 6.28 17.50
CA GLN A 158 1.95 5.83 18.66
C GLN A 158 0.46 6.22 18.57
N ARG A 159 0.11 7.28 17.85
CA ARG A 159 -1.31 7.66 17.61
C ARG A 159 -2.04 6.71 16.68
N ALA A 160 -1.33 5.80 16.06
CA ALA A 160 -1.92 4.78 15.20
C ALA A 160 -2.67 3.76 16.05
N THR A 161 -3.99 3.79 16.03
CA THR A 161 -4.87 2.80 16.68
C THR A 161 -4.50 1.37 16.24
N PRO A 162 -4.50 0.38 17.13
CA PRO A 162 -4.29 -1.02 16.74
C PRO A 162 -5.20 -1.45 15.60
N GLN A 163 -4.69 -2.24 14.67
CA GLN A 163 -5.39 -2.64 13.45
C GLN A 163 -6.80 -3.22 13.72
N ALA A 164 -6.96 -4.04 14.77
CA ALA A 164 -8.24 -4.60 15.16
C ALA A 164 -9.29 -3.54 15.56
N ALA A 165 -8.88 -2.49 16.28
CA ALA A 165 -9.77 -1.40 16.68
C ALA A 165 -10.19 -0.52 15.48
N ARG A 166 -9.31 -0.35 14.49
CA ARG A 166 -9.62 0.37 13.23
C ARG A 166 -10.61 -0.39 12.38
N MET A 167 -10.45 -1.69 12.26
CA MET A 167 -11.34 -2.59 11.52
C MET A 167 -12.75 -2.58 12.11
N SER A 168 -12.87 -2.61 13.45
CA SER A 168 -14.16 -2.49 14.15
C SER A 168 -14.85 -1.15 13.90
N ALA A 169 -14.11 -0.04 13.92
CA ALA A 169 -14.66 1.29 13.66
C ALA A 169 -15.18 1.44 12.22
N TYR A 170 -14.50 0.88 11.22
CA TYR A 170 -14.96 0.89 9.83
C TYR A 170 -16.20 0.00 9.62
N ALA A 171 -16.23 -1.17 10.25
CA ALA A 171 -17.41 -2.06 10.18
C ALA A 171 -18.64 -1.39 10.78
N THR A 172 -18.51 -0.68 11.90
CA THR A 172 -19.61 0.04 12.56
C THR A 172 -20.10 1.22 11.71
N GLN A 173 -19.21 1.98 11.07
CA GLN A 173 -19.60 3.07 10.17
C GLN A 173 -20.32 2.57 8.91
N ALA A 174 -19.90 1.46 8.34
CA ALA A 174 -20.55 0.88 7.16
C ALA A 174 -21.97 0.44 7.45
N VAL A 175 -22.24 -0.09 8.65
CA VAL A 175 -23.60 -0.51 9.08
C VAL A 175 -24.52 0.69 9.29
N VAL A 176 -24.03 1.79 9.85
CA VAL A 176 -24.83 3.01 10.08
C VAL A 176 -25.24 3.69 8.77
N THR A 177 -24.40 3.60 7.72
CA THR A 177 -24.71 4.22 6.42
C THR A 177 -25.73 3.40 5.58
N GLN A 178 -26.00 2.14 5.93
CA GLN A 178 -26.98 1.30 5.24
C GLN A 178 -28.40 1.37 5.84
N VAL A 179 -28.59 2.05 6.96
CA VAL A 179 -29.88 2.13 7.69
C VAL A 179 -30.55 3.52 7.54
N GLN A 180 -30.00 4.42 6.75
CA GLN A 180 -30.60 5.68 6.31
C GLN A 180 -30.92 5.64 4.81
#